data_31dc9633834c4a8a8af0cadcc05618da
#
_entry.id   31dc9633834c4a8a8af0cadcc05618da
#
_cell.length_a   1.000
_cell.length_b   1.000
_cell.length_c   1.000
_cell.angle_alpha   90.00
_cell.angle_beta   90.00
_cell.angle_gamma   90.00
#
_symmetry.space_group_name_H-M   'P 1'
#
loop_
_entity.id
_entity.type
_entity.pdbx_description
1 polymer ?
#
loop_
_entity_poly.entity_id
_entity_poly.type
_entity_poly.pdbx_seq_one_letter_code
_entity_poly.pdbx_strand_id
1 'polypeptide(L)'
;MYFPKGGSCMLTKEQFLQRVSDGMNILDGATGSNLRNAGMPKACCAEQWILENPEPLIALQRAYAQAGSKIIYAPTFQAQPIALKAVGLDRHTEKINEALVALSRSAAPGCLIAGDITTLAAFCDSWDEGNFDLLVENYRRQIRGLIDGGADLLVGETLLYSHEAEAIFTAAELEGAGAQMFSFTMQPDGSLFSGADAGPVLKNLEEAGAAAVGFNCVAADMMTPYLISKLRRYVKGPLICKPNAGIPTINDQGIAEYHQTPEEFAAIVSQCKQNGATILGGCCGTAPNYIRAISQL
;
A
#
# COMPACT_ATOMS: atom_id res chain seq x y z
N MET A 1 -29.15 -23.94 5.40
CA MET A 1 -28.95 -22.85 6.37
C MET A 1 -27.52 -22.41 6.24
N TYR A 2 -27.26 -21.26 5.61
CA TYR A 2 -25.94 -20.71 5.46
C TYR A 2 -25.67 -19.93 6.74
N PHE A 3 -24.79 -20.43 7.61
CA PHE A 3 -24.27 -19.66 8.72
C PHE A 3 -23.23 -18.70 8.15
N PRO A 4 -23.35 -17.36 8.30
CA PRO A 4 -22.26 -16.48 7.96
C PRO A 4 -21.10 -16.86 8.89
N LYS A 5 -19.96 -17.26 8.31
CA LYS A 5 -18.69 -17.30 9.02
C LYS A 5 -18.50 -15.91 9.62
N GLY A 6 -18.27 -15.81 10.91
CA GLY A 6 -18.03 -14.54 11.63
C GLY A 6 -16.74 -13.88 11.14
N GLY A 7 -16.74 -13.42 9.90
CA GLY A 7 -15.71 -12.56 9.34
C GLY A 7 -15.90 -11.17 9.94
N SER A 8 -14.85 -10.59 10.46
CA SER A 8 -14.78 -9.16 10.79
C SER A 8 -15.19 -8.41 9.54
N CYS A 9 -16.28 -7.65 9.59
CA CYS A 9 -16.65 -6.76 8.50
C CYS A 9 -15.58 -5.68 8.39
N MET A 10 -15.08 -5.39 7.17
CA MET A 10 -14.16 -4.26 6.94
C MET A 10 -14.72 -2.98 7.55
N LEU A 11 -13.85 -2.07 7.95
CA LEU A 11 -14.26 -0.76 8.44
C LEU A 11 -15.01 0.01 7.35
N THR A 12 -16.05 0.73 7.73
CA THR A 12 -16.62 1.75 6.84
C THR A 12 -15.65 2.93 6.71
N LYS A 13 -15.87 3.79 5.71
CA LYS A 13 -15.10 5.04 5.56
C LYS A 13 -15.12 5.87 6.85
N GLU A 14 -16.29 6.04 7.45
CA GLU A 14 -16.48 6.84 8.67
C GLU A 14 -15.73 6.23 9.86
N GLN A 15 -15.80 4.90 10.02
CA GLN A 15 -15.07 4.20 11.07
C GLN A 15 -13.56 4.33 10.89
N PHE A 16 -13.07 4.24 9.65
CA PHE A 16 -11.66 4.45 9.34
C PHE A 16 -11.22 5.89 9.64
N LEU A 17 -11.99 6.91 9.22
CA LEU A 17 -11.70 8.30 9.48
C LEU A 17 -11.64 8.59 11.00
N GLN A 18 -12.53 7.99 11.78
CA GLN A 18 -12.49 8.06 13.23
C GLN A 18 -11.20 7.47 13.80
N ARG A 19 -10.79 6.28 13.32
CA ARG A 19 -9.53 5.65 13.74
C ARG A 19 -8.32 6.51 13.44
N VAL A 20 -8.29 7.15 12.26
CA VAL A 20 -7.21 8.06 11.88
C VAL A 20 -7.16 9.27 12.78
N SER A 21 -8.31 9.88 13.11
CA SER A 21 -8.40 11.02 14.03
C SER A 21 -7.99 10.65 15.46
N ASP A 22 -8.19 9.39 15.88
CA ASP A 22 -7.77 8.83 17.15
C ASP A 22 -6.26 8.44 17.19
N GLY A 23 -5.50 8.83 16.16
CA GLY A 23 -4.05 8.61 16.07
C GLY A 23 -3.60 7.31 15.39
N MET A 24 -4.52 6.55 14.79
CA MET A 24 -4.15 5.37 13.96
C MET A 24 -3.76 5.79 12.54
N ASN A 25 -2.68 6.56 12.41
CA ASN A 25 -2.27 7.20 11.17
C ASN A 25 -0.80 6.93 10.77
N ILE A 26 -0.12 6.00 11.45
CA ILE A 26 1.23 5.56 11.08
C ILE A 26 1.12 4.23 10.34
N LEU A 27 1.55 4.23 9.08
CA LEU A 27 1.70 3.04 8.24
C LEU A 27 2.99 2.30 8.59
N ASP A 28 3.18 1.16 7.96
CA ASP A 28 4.45 0.42 7.99
C ASP A 28 5.50 1.00 7.03
N GLY A 29 6.60 0.27 6.90
CA GLY A 29 7.68 0.53 5.95
C GLY A 29 7.74 -0.52 4.84
N ALA A 30 8.90 -0.64 4.19
CA ALA A 30 9.11 -1.56 3.08
C ALA A 30 9.00 -3.03 3.51
N THR A 31 8.23 -3.82 2.78
CA THR A 31 8.18 -5.28 2.93
C THR A 31 9.24 -5.94 2.03
N GLY A 32 9.20 -5.71 0.72
CA GLY A 32 10.03 -6.42 -0.24
C GLY A 32 11.54 -6.28 -0.03
N SER A 33 12.05 -5.05 0.21
CA SER A 33 13.48 -4.84 0.44
C SER A 33 13.97 -5.51 1.73
N ASN A 34 13.19 -5.48 2.80
CA ASN A 34 13.55 -6.12 4.06
C ASN A 34 13.50 -7.66 3.97
N LEU A 35 12.53 -8.23 3.26
CA LEU A 35 12.48 -9.68 3.03
C LEU A 35 13.64 -10.16 2.16
N ARG A 36 14.08 -9.38 1.16
CA ARG A 36 15.29 -9.69 0.38
C ARG A 36 16.54 -9.71 1.26
N ASN A 37 16.67 -8.75 2.17
CA ASN A 37 17.75 -8.74 3.15
C ASN A 37 17.68 -9.94 4.11
N ALA A 38 16.49 -10.50 4.34
CA ALA A 38 16.26 -11.71 5.13
C ALA A 38 16.37 -13.02 4.31
N GLY A 39 16.80 -12.95 3.05
CA GLY A 39 17.09 -14.13 2.22
C GLY A 39 16.08 -14.46 1.13
N MET A 40 15.05 -13.61 0.91
CA MET A 40 14.12 -13.81 -0.20
C MET A 40 14.84 -13.62 -1.55
N PRO A 41 14.77 -14.60 -2.48
CA PRO A 41 15.41 -14.49 -3.79
C PRO A 41 14.85 -13.31 -4.63
N LYS A 42 15.69 -12.76 -5.53
CA LYS A 42 15.27 -11.65 -6.41
C LYS A 42 14.16 -12.05 -7.40
N ALA A 43 14.29 -13.24 -8.00
CA ALA A 43 13.40 -13.74 -9.03
C ALA A 43 12.49 -14.85 -8.46
N CYS A 44 11.56 -14.47 -7.55
CA CYS A 44 10.56 -15.38 -7.01
C CYS A 44 9.21 -14.64 -6.89
N CYS A 45 8.14 -15.41 -6.83
CA CYS A 45 6.85 -14.90 -6.38
C CYS A 45 6.96 -14.65 -4.87
N ALA A 46 6.90 -13.40 -4.45
CA ALA A 46 7.06 -13.01 -3.06
C ALA A 46 5.98 -13.63 -2.17
N GLU A 47 4.75 -13.64 -2.65
CA GLU A 47 3.58 -14.18 -1.96
C GLU A 47 3.75 -15.66 -1.66
N GLN A 48 4.20 -16.43 -2.66
CA GLN A 48 4.49 -17.86 -2.48
C GLN A 48 5.65 -18.05 -1.49
N TRP A 49 6.75 -17.33 -1.67
CA TRP A 49 7.92 -17.46 -0.79
C TRP A 49 7.57 -17.15 0.66
N ILE A 50 6.73 -16.13 0.90
CA ILE A 50 6.28 -15.75 2.25
C ILE A 50 5.45 -16.88 2.89
N LEU A 51 4.55 -17.51 2.13
CA LEU A 51 3.75 -18.63 2.65
C LEU A 51 4.60 -19.87 2.96
N GLU A 52 5.66 -20.10 2.19
CA GLU A 52 6.62 -21.17 2.43
C GLU A 52 7.62 -20.85 3.56
N ASN A 53 7.90 -19.55 3.79
CA ASN A 53 8.87 -19.02 4.76
C ASN A 53 8.25 -17.85 5.57
N PRO A 54 7.29 -18.10 6.47
CA PRO A 54 6.52 -17.02 7.10
C PRO A 54 7.30 -16.22 8.16
N GLU A 55 8.32 -16.80 8.79
CA GLU A 55 9.02 -16.21 9.94
C GLU A 55 9.66 -14.83 9.65
N PRO A 56 10.34 -14.60 8.50
CA PRO A 56 10.88 -13.28 8.18
C PRO A 56 9.80 -12.18 8.12
N LEU A 57 8.63 -12.47 7.54
CA LEU A 57 7.52 -11.52 7.50
C LEU A 57 6.96 -11.26 8.90
N ILE A 58 6.70 -12.32 9.67
CA ILE A 58 6.17 -12.21 11.04
C ILE A 58 7.10 -11.34 11.89
N ALA A 59 8.40 -11.59 11.82
CA ALA A 59 9.39 -10.79 12.54
C ALA A 59 9.37 -9.32 12.11
N LEU A 60 9.31 -9.05 10.80
CA LEU A 60 9.30 -7.70 10.23
C LEU A 60 8.05 -6.92 10.66
N GLN A 61 6.84 -7.49 10.46
CA GLN A 61 5.59 -6.81 10.78
C GLN A 61 5.41 -6.59 12.30
N ARG A 62 5.87 -7.54 13.12
CA ARG A 62 5.95 -7.34 14.58
C ARG A 62 6.88 -6.19 14.93
N ALA A 63 8.03 -6.08 14.27
CA ALA A 63 8.97 -4.97 14.49
C ALA A 63 8.39 -3.62 14.04
N TYR A 64 7.60 -3.56 12.95
CA TYR A 64 6.87 -2.37 12.55
C TYR A 64 5.82 -1.97 13.57
N ALA A 65 5.00 -2.90 14.07
CA ALA A 65 4.03 -2.64 15.12
C ALA A 65 4.71 -2.09 16.40
N GLN A 66 5.84 -2.68 16.80
CA GLN A 66 6.64 -2.20 17.95
C GLN A 66 7.31 -0.86 17.70
N ALA A 67 7.57 -0.51 16.44
CA ALA A 67 8.11 0.79 16.04
C ALA A 67 7.05 1.90 16.03
N GLY A 68 5.77 1.56 16.14
CA GLY A 68 4.66 2.51 16.23
C GLY A 68 3.67 2.48 15.06
N SER A 69 3.85 1.58 14.09
CA SER A 69 2.84 1.37 13.03
C SER A 69 1.48 1.04 13.63
N LYS A 70 0.45 1.61 13.07
CA LYS A 70 -0.96 1.38 13.43
C LYS A 70 -1.73 0.69 12.31
N ILE A 71 -1.22 0.78 11.09
CA ILE A 71 -1.76 0.14 9.89
C ILE A 71 -0.60 -0.63 9.25
N ILE A 72 -0.79 -1.91 9.05
CA ILE A 72 0.16 -2.83 8.41
C ILE A 72 -0.42 -3.25 7.06
N TYR A 73 0.36 -3.16 6.01
CA TYR A 73 -0.02 -3.66 4.70
C TYR A 73 0.23 -5.16 4.63
N ALA A 74 -0.80 -5.94 4.30
CA ALA A 74 -0.64 -7.36 4.05
C ALA A 74 0.27 -7.58 2.82
N PRO A 75 1.11 -8.63 2.79
CA PRO A 75 2.04 -8.85 1.69
C PRO A 75 1.33 -9.47 0.47
N THR A 76 0.28 -8.81 0.01
CA THR A 76 -0.62 -9.23 -1.08
C THR A 76 -0.43 -8.40 -2.36
N PHE A 77 0.65 -7.63 -2.41
CA PHE A 77 0.95 -6.62 -3.43
C PHE A 77 0.73 -7.13 -4.87
N GLN A 78 1.26 -8.32 -5.22
CA GLN A 78 1.08 -8.94 -6.54
C GLN A 78 0.27 -10.24 -6.50
N ALA A 79 -0.65 -10.37 -5.54
CA ALA A 79 -1.50 -11.57 -5.41
C ALA A 79 -2.75 -11.53 -6.30
N GLN A 80 -2.70 -10.84 -7.46
CA GLN A 80 -3.77 -10.84 -8.47
C GLN A 80 -3.67 -12.08 -9.37
N PRO A 81 -4.79 -12.55 -9.94
CA PRO A 81 -4.79 -13.72 -10.84
C PRO A 81 -3.79 -13.64 -11.98
N ILE A 82 -3.71 -12.49 -12.66
CA ILE A 82 -2.82 -12.31 -13.82
C ILE A 82 -1.33 -12.38 -13.42
N ALA A 83 -0.97 -11.85 -12.25
CA ALA A 83 0.39 -11.93 -11.72
C ALA A 83 0.73 -13.35 -11.25
N LEU A 84 -0.18 -14.00 -10.50
CA LEU A 84 0.00 -15.36 -10.00
C LEU A 84 0.03 -16.41 -11.12
N LYS A 85 -0.55 -16.11 -12.28
CA LYS A 85 -0.51 -17.00 -13.47
C LYS A 85 0.91 -17.27 -13.95
N ALA A 86 1.83 -16.32 -13.78
CA ALA A 86 3.23 -16.49 -14.16
C ALA A 86 3.93 -17.66 -13.44
N VAL A 87 3.40 -18.04 -12.27
CA VAL A 87 3.90 -19.16 -11.44
C VAL A 87 2.87 -20.28 -11.27
N GLY A 88 1.78 -20.28 -12.05
CA GLY A 88 0.75 -21.33 -12.04
C GLY A 88 -0.16 -21.33 -10.82
N LEU A 89 -0.25 -20.22 -10.09
CA LEU A 89 -1.01 -20.08 -8.83
C LEU A 89 -2.32 -19.29 -8.97
N ASP A 90 -2.68 -18.88 -10.19
CA ASP A 90 -3.87 -18.06 -10.48
C ASP A 90 -5.19 -18.67 -9.98
N ARG A 91 -5.29 -20.00 -9.95
CA ARG A 91 -6.47 -20.72 -9.43
C ARG A 91 -6.62 -20.63 -7.91
N HIS A 92 -5.55 -20.25 -7.20
CA HIS A 92 -5.49 -20.17 -5.74
C HIS A 92 -5.50 -18.73 -5.22
N THR A 93 -5.79 -17.74 -6.08
CA THR A 93 -5.75 -16.30 -5.78
C THR A 93 -6.43 -15.98 -4.45
N GLU A 94 -7.68 -16.39 -4.28
CA GLU A 94 -8.47 -16.07 -3.09
C GLU A 94 -7.83 -16.68 -1.82
N LYS A 95 -7.37 -17.92 -1.90
CA LYS A 95 -6.74 -18.62 -0.76
C LYS A 95 -5.38 -18.08 -0.38
N ILE A 96 -4.59 -17.63 -1.36
CA ILE A 96 -3.30 -16.98 -1.12
C ILE A 96 -3.51 -15.66 -0.38
N ASN A 97 -4.44 -14.82 -0.86
CA ASN A 97 -4.76 -13.55 -0.20
C ASN A 97 -5.32 -13.75 1.21
N GLU A 98 -6.25 -14.69 1.40
CA GLU A 98 -6.79 -15.08 2.71
C GLU A 98 -5.65 -15.45 3.68
N ALA A 99 -4.73 -16.30 3.25
CA ALA A 99 -3.63 -16.79 4.10
C ALA A 99 -2.64 -15.66 4.46
N LEU A 100 -2.29 -14.79 3.51
CA LEU A 100 -1.36 -13.69 3.73
C LEU A 100 -1.93 -12.61 4.68
N VAL A 101 -3.22 -12.30 4.57
CA VAL A 101 -3.91 -11.39 5.50
C VAL A 101 -3.95 -12.00 6.91
N ALA A 102 -4.30 -13.29 7.04
CA ALA A 102 -4.32 -13.98 8.31
C ALA A 102 -2.93 -14.02 8.98
N LEU A 103 -1.87 -14.18 8.17
CA LEU A 103 -0.48 -14.12 8.64
C LEU A 103 -0.15 -12.75 9.23
N SER A 104 -0.49 -11.66 8.52
CA SER A 104 -0.29 -10.29 8.99
C SER A 104 -1.07 -10.01 10.27
N ARG A 105 -2.31 -10.47 10.37
CA ARG A 105 -3.14 -10.35 11.59
C ARG A 105 -2.46 -11.01 12.78
N SER A 106 -1.85 -12.19 12.60
CA SER A 106 -1.13 -12.90 13.66
C SER A 106 0.16 -12.20 14.07
N ALA A 107 0.84 -11.57 13.12
CA ALA A 107 2.10 -10.86 13.35
C ALA A 107 1.91 -9.53 14.11
N ALA A 108 0.82 -8.81 13.82
CA ALA A 108 0.52 -7.47 14.35
C ALA A 108 -0.93 -7.35 14.87
N PRO A 109 -1.34 -8.07 15.93
CA PRO A 109 -2.73 -8.18 16.38
C PRO A 109 -3.35 -6.87 16.86
N GLY A 110 -2.55 -5.86 17.18
CA GLY A 110 -3.02 -4.53 17.63
C GLY A 110 -3.13 -3.49 16.50
N CYS A 111 -2.78 -3.86 15.26
CA CYS A 111 -2.82 -2.97 14.10
C CYS A 111 -4.03 -3.24 13.22
N LEU A 112 -4.45 -2.25 12.44
CA LEU A 112 -5.31 -2.47 11.28
C LEU A 112 -4.50 -3.16 10.18
N ILE A 113 -5.10 -4.13 9.51
CA ILE A 113 -4.49 -4.82 8.38
C ILE A 113 -5.15 -4.31 7.10
N ALA A 114 -4.37 -3.66 6.25
CA ALA A 114 -4.80 -3.23 4.93
C ALA A 114 -4.48 -4.31 3.89
N GLY A 115 -5.50 -4.78 3.17
CA GLY A 115 -5.30 -5.62 1.99
C GLY A 115 -4.65 -4.81 0.88
N ASP A 116 -3.44 -5.17 0.50
CA ASP A 116 -2.59 -4.40 -0.42
C ASP A 116 -2.77 -4.88 -1.86
N ILE A 117 -3.06 -3.94 -2.76
CA ILE A 117 -3.37 -4.13 -4.18
C ILE A 117 -2.50 -3.16 -4.98
N THR A 118 -1.83 -3.62 -6.04
CA THR A 118 -0.98 -2.75 -6.86
C THR A 118 -1.40 -2.72 -8.33
N THR A 119 -0.71 -1.88 -9.10
CA THR A 119 -0.82 -1.78 -10.56
C THR A 119 -0.62 -3.12 -11.27
N LEU A 120 -1.33 -3.34 -12.35
CA LEU A 120 -1.14 -4.48 -13.25
C LEU A 120 -0.29 -4.16 -14.49
N ALA A 121 0.32 -2.97 -14.55
CA ALA A 121 1.09 -2.50 -15.70
C ALA A 121 2.27 -3.40 -16.10
N ALA A 122 2.80 -4.21 -15.17
CA ALA A 122 3.84 -5.19 -15.47
C ALA A 122 3.32 -6.47 -16.15
N PHE A 123 2.00 -6.68 -16.20
CA PHE A 123 1.37 -7.93 -16.65
C PHE A 123 0.39 -7.74 -17.81
N CYS A 124 -0.15 -6.55 -17.98
CA CYS A 124 -1.05 -6.19 -19.08
C CYS A 124 -0.96 -4.69 -19.37
N ASP A 125 -1.56 -4.28 -20.50
CA ASP A 125 -1.67 -2.87 -20.87
C ASP A 125 -2.72 -2.18 -20.00
N SER A 126 -2.42 -2.04 -18.68
CA SER A 126 -3.31 -1.45 -17.68
C SER A 126 -3.57 0.05 -17.91
N TRP A 127 -2.82 0.68 -18.81
CA TRP A 127 -3.01 2.05 -19.28
C TRP A 127 -4.11 2.16 -20.35
N ASP A 128 -4.55 1.04 -20.96
CA ASP A 128 -5.61 1.02 -21.98
C ASP A 128 -6.98 0.88 -21.32
N GLU A 129 -7.82 1.89 -21.49
CA GLU A 129 -9.20 1.91 -20.97
C GLU A 129 -10.04 0.74 -21.52
N GLY A 130 -9.70 0.18 -22.70
CA GLY A 130 -10.32 -1.01 -23.24
C GLY A 130 -10.14 -2.27 -22.38
N ASN A 131 -9.18 -2.27 -21.48
CA ASN A 131 -8.93 -3.36 -20.54
C ASN A 131 -9.61 -3.17 -19.17
N PHE A 132 -10.47 -2.16 -19.01
CA PHE A 132 -11.08 -1.85 -17.70
C PHE A 132 -11.79 -3.05 -17.05
N ASP A 133 -12.62 -3.77 -17.80
CA ASP A 133 -13.34 -4.94 -17.30
C ASP A 133 -12.36 -6.07 -16.88
N LEU A 134 -11.24 -6.23 -17.59
CA LEU A 134 -10.18 -7.17 -17.22
C LEU A 134 -9.55 -6.79 -15.88
N LEU A 135 -9.26 -5.51 -15.68
CA LEU A 135 -8.71 -5.00 -14.42
C LEU A 135 -9.70 -5.24 -13.29
N VAL A 136 -10.97 -4.87 -13.46
CA VAL A 136 -12.03 -5.08 -12.46
C VAL A 136 -12.11 -6.54 -12.05
N GLU A 137 -12.18 -7.49 -13.00
CA GLU A 137 -12.30 -8.92 -12.66
C GLU A 137 -11.06 -9.47 -11.94
N ASN A 138 -9.85 -9.03 -12.31
CA ASN A 138 -8.63 -9.41 -11.60
C ASN A 138 -8.64 -8.89 -10.15
N TYR A 139 -8.98 -7.64 -9.94
CA TYR A 139 -9.05 -7.05 -8.60
C TYR A 139 -10.17 -7.65 -7.76
N ARG A 140 -11.33 -7.97 -8.32
CA ARG A 140 -12.44 -8.63 -7.61
C ARG A 140 -11.99 -9.92 -6.95
N ARG A 141 -11.28 -10.79 -7.69
CA ARG A 141 -10.80 -12.07 -7.16
C ARG A 141 -9.81 -11.88 -6.01
N GLN A 142 -8.90 -10.92 -6.13
CA GLN A 142 -7.99 -10.56 -5.04
C GLN A 142 -8.78 -10.06 -3.83
N ILE A 143 -9.71 -9.11 -4.03
CA ILE A 143 -10.50 -8.48 -2.97
C ILE A 143 -11.33 -9.51 -2.19
N ARG A 144 -11.92 -10.51 -2.84
CA ARG A 144 -12.61 -11.62 -2.14
C ARG A 144 -11.68 -12.30 -1.14
N GLY A 145 -10.48 -12.66 -1.56
CA GLY A 145 -9.50 -13.28 -0.67
C GLY A 145 -9.06 -12.36 0.47
N LEU A 146 -8.94 -11.05 0.23
CA LEU A 146 -8.63 -10.05 1.26
C LEU A 146 -9.75 -9.94 2.30
N ILE A 147 -11.02 -9.92 1.85
CA ILE A 147 -12.20 -9.91 2.73
C ILE A 147 -12.26 -11.21 3.55
N ASP A 148 -12.12 -12.36 2.89
CA ASP A 148 -12.16 -13.68 3.55
C ASP A 148 -11.03 -13.84 4.58
N GLY A 149 -9.86 -13.22 4.34
CA GLY A 149 -8.73 -13.18 5.26
C GLY A 149 -8.92 -12.24 6.45
N GLY A 150 -9.94 -11.39 6.42
CA GLY A 150 -10.26 -10.45 7.50
C GLY A 150 -9.41 -9.18 7.45
N ALA A 151 -9.11 -8.66 6.26
CA ALA A 151 -8.56 -7.30 6.12
C ALA A 151 -9.51 -6.26 6.69
N ASP A 152 -9.00 -5.24 7.37
CA ASP A 152 -9.81 -4.16 7.96
C ASP A 152 -10.18 -3.09 6.93
N LEU A 153 -9.36 -2.93 5.89
CA LEU A 153 -9.53 -1.97 4.80
C LEU A 153 -8.73 -2.45 3.58
N LEU A 154 -8.91 -1.78 2.45
CA LEU A 154 -8.10 -1.98 1.24
C LEU A 154 -7.15 -0.81 0.99
N VAL A 155 -6.05 -1.08 0.30
CA VAL A 155 -5.17 -0.05 -0.25
C VAL A 155 -4.76 -0.40 -1.68
N GLY A 156 -4.96 0.55 -2.61
CA GLY A 156 -4.30 0.55 -3.91
C GLY A 156 -2.96 1.27 -3.77
N GLU A 157 -1.84 0.52 -3.77
CA GLU A 157 -0.50 1.05 -3.55
C GLU A 157 0.32 1.07 -4.84
N THR A 158 1.12 2.12 -5.04
CA THR A 158 2.04 2.28 -6.19
C THR A 158 1.30 2.25 -7.54
N LEU A 159 0.11 2.83 -7.59
CA LEU A 159 -0.66 2.92 -8.83
C LEU A 159 0.03 3.88 -9.82
N LEU A 160 -0.07 3.57 -11.11
CA LEU A 160 0.54 4.34 -12.19
C LEU A 160 -0.52 5.18 -12.95
N TYR A 161 -1.73 4.67 -13.06
CA TYR A 161 -2.82 5.23 -13.88
C TYR A 161 -4.09 5.39 -13.05
N SER A 162 -4.85 6.46 -13.32
CA SER A 162 -6.09 6.76 -12.58
C SER A 162 -7.15 5.67 -12.72
N HIS A 163 -7.31 5.12 -13.90
CA HIS A 163 -8.33 4.09 -14.14
C HIS A 163 -8.02 2.74 -13.46
N GLU A 164 -6.77 2.48 -13.04
CA GLU A 164 -6.48 1.35 -12.15
C GLU A 164 -7.14 1.54 -10.78
N ALA A 165 -7.06 2.77 -10.22
CA ALA A 165 -7.76 3.09 -8.97
C ALA A 165 -9.28 3.00 -9.13
N GLU A 166 -9.83 3.46 -10.26
CA GLU A 166 -11.25 3.35 -10.59
C GLU A 166 -11.68 1.88 -10.71
N ALA A 167 -10.85 1.03 -11.32
CA ALA A 167 -11.11 -0.41 -11.43
C ALA A 167 -11.06 -1.12 -10.06
N ILE A 168 -10.11 -0.75 -9.19
CA ILE A 168 -10.06 -1.27 -7.81
C ILE A 168 -11.30 -0.81 -7.04
N PHE A 169 -11.69 0.47 -7.17
CA PHE A 169 -12.86 1.02 -6.52
C PHE A 169 -14.14 0.28 -6.94
N THR A 170 -14.33 0.12 -8.26
CA THR A 170 -15.46 -0.63 -8.82
C THR A 170 -15.48 -2.09 -8.34
N ALA A 171 -14.32 -2.75 -8.36
CA ALA A 171 -14.18 -4.12 -7.87
C ALA A 171 -14.54 -4.25 -6.38
N ALA A 172 -14.12 -3.27 -5.58
CA ALA A 172 -14.41 -3.22 -4.15
C ALA A 172 -15.91 -3.02 -3.86
N GLU A 173 -16.58 -2.14 -4.60
CA GLU A 173 -18.03 -1.96 -4.50
C GLU A 173 -18.79 -3.25 -4.87
N LEU A 174 -18.39 -3.92 -5.95
CA LEU A 174 -19.02 -5.18 -6.38
C LEU A 174 -18.85 -6.31 -5.37
N GLU A 175 -17.75 -6.33 -4.59
CA GLU A 175 -17.50 -7.33 -3.55
C GLU A 175 -17.97 -6.88 -2.16
N GLY A 176 -18.53 -5.67 -2.02
CA GLY A 176 -19.01 -5.13 -0.75
C GLY A 176 -17.89 -4.81 0.26
N ALA A 177 -16.71 -4.45 -0.25
CA ALA A 177 -15.59 -4.04 0.58
C ALA A 177 -15.84 -2.69 1.27
N GLY A 178 -15.15 -2.48 2.40
CA GLY A 178 -15.27 -1.27 3.21
C GLY A 178 -14.36 -0.12 2.76
N ALA A 179 -13.69 0.50 3.73
CA ALA A 179 -12.81 1.66 3.50
C ALA A 179 -11.67 1.34 2.53
N GLN A 180 -11.37 2.27 1.64
CA GLN A 180 -10.33 2.15 0.62
C GLN A 180 -9.39 3.35 0.67
N MET A 181 -8.09 3.08 0.63
CA MET A 181 -7.03 4.07 0.46
C MET A 181 -6.40 3.93 -0.93
N PHE A 182 -5.91 5.02 -1.50
CA PHE A 182 -5.19 4.99 -2.78
C PHE A 182 -3.91 5.82 -2.72
N SER A 183 -2.80 5.24 -3.17
CA SER A 183 -1.53 5.93 -3.31
C SER A 183 -0.89 5.65 -4.67
N PHE A 184 -0.38 6.71 -5.26
CA PHE A 184 0.27 6.67 -6.57
C PHE A 184 1.76 6.90 -6.42
N THR A 185 2.56 6.25 -7.26
CA THR A 185 3.89 6.75 -7.53
C THR A 185 3.79 7.84 -8.60
N MET A 186 4.58 8.89 -8.48
CA MET A 186 4.50 10.05 -9.35
C MET A 186 5.84 10.75 -9.48
N GLN A 187 5.94 11.66 -10.45
CA GLN A 187 7.11 12.50 -10.63
C GLN A 187 7.21 13.55 -9.51
N PRO A 188 8.39 14.12 -9.24
CA PRO A 188 8.56 15.15 -8.20
C PRO A 188 7.70 16.39 -8.38
N ASP A 189 7.28 16.70 -9.62
CA ASP A 189 6.38 17.81 -9.94
C ASP A 189 4.90 17.50 -9.68
N GLY A 190 4.58 16.24 -9.32
CA GLY A 190 3.24 15.74 -9.06
C GLY A 190 2.48 15.29 -10.31
N SER A 191 3.17 15.04 -11.42
CA SER A 191 2.58 14.39 -12.58
C SER A 191 2.63 12.87 -12.44
N LEU A 192 1.56 12.19 -12.85
CA LEU A 192 1.51 10.72 -12.98
C LEU A 192 2.29 10.28 -14.23
N PHE A 193 2.55 8.98 -14.35
CA PHE A 193 3.23 8.41 -15.53
C PHE A 193 2.40 8.55 -16.83
N SER A 194 1.10 8.75 -16.72
CA SER A 194 0.23 9.14 -17.84
C SER A 194 0.40 10.59 -18.31
N GLY A 195 1.15 11.42 -17.58
CA GLY A 195 1.27 12.86 -17.77
C GLY A 195 0.15 13.70 -17.11
N ALA A 196 -0.86 13.06 -16.51
CA ALA A 196 -1.92 13.77 -15.79
C ALA A 196 -1.39 14.38 -14.48
N ASP A 197 -1.94 15.54 -14.05
CA ASP A 197 -1.67 16.08 -12.72
C ASP A 197 -2.36 15.22 -11.64
N ALA A 198 -1.60 14.73 -10.67
CA ALA A 198 -2.12 13.89 -9.59
C ALA A 198 -3.16 14.61 -8.73
N GLY A 199 -3.07 15.93 -8.56
CA GLY A 199 -3.99 16.68 -7.71
C GLY A 199 -5.47 16.48 -8.07
N PRO A 200 -5.92 16.75 -9.31
CA PRO A 200 -7.27 16.46 -9.75
C PRO A 200 -7.65 14.98 -9.64
N VAL A 201 -6.73 14.05 -9.93
CA VAL A 201 -6.99 12.60 -9.82
C VAL A 201 -7.30 12.21 -8.39
N LEU A 202 -6.48 12.64 -7.41
CA LEU A 202 -6.69 12.36 -6.00
C LEU A 202 -7.99 12.99 -5.48
N LYS A 203 -8.31 14.22 -5.94
CA LYS A 203 -9.59 14.87 -5.61
C LYS A 203 -10.78 14.04 -6.09
N ASN A 204 -10.75 13.58 -7.35
CA ASN A 204 -11.85 12.78 -7.90
C ASN A 204 -12.05 11.47 -7.12
N LEU A 205 -10.98 10.80 -6.73
CA LEU A 205 -11.06 9.60 -5.90
C LEU A 205 -11.62 9.89 -4.50
N GLU A 206 -11.23 11.00 -3.87
CA GLU A 206 -11.80 11.43 -2.59
C GLU A 206 -13.31 11.70 -2.73
N GLU A 207 -13.73 12.40 -3.78
CA GLU A 207 -15.13 12.71 -4.08
C GLU A 207 -15.94 11.45 -4.43
N ALA A 208 -15.32 10.45 -5.07
CA ALA A 208 -15.91 9.14 -5.32
C ALA A 208 -16.09 8.29 -4.06
N GLY A 209 -15.42 8.63 -2.97
CA GLY A 209 -15.61 7.93 -1.70
C GLY A 209 -14.34 7.33 -1.07
N ALA A 210 -13.16 7.47 -1.68
CA ALA A 210 -11.92 7.02 -1.06
C ALA A 210 -11.77 7.59 0.35
N ALA A 211 -11.28 6.76 1.29
CA ALA A 211 -11.10 7.11 2.69
C ALA A 211 -9.80 7.89 2.94
N ALA A 212 -8.79 7.66 2.11
CA ALA A 212 -7.54 8.41 2.08
C ALA A 212 -6.92 8.32 0.69
N VAL A 213 -6.21 9.36 0.27
CA VAL A 213 -5.50 9.40 -1.00
C VAL A 213 -4.11 10.02 -0.81
N GLY A 214 -3.16 9.74 -1.71
CA GLY A 214 -1.85 10.36 -1.64
C GLY A 214 -0.81 9.70 -2.52
N PHE A 215 0.43 9.64 -2.04
CA PHE A 215 1.52 9.04 -2.78
C PHE A 215 2.37 8.07 -1.95
N ASN A 216 3.02 7.17 -2.66
CA ASN A 216 4.09 6.34 -2.15
C ASN A 216 5.19 6.15 -3.21
N CYS A 217 6.29 5.54 -2.83
CA CYS A 217 7.40 5.20 -3.74
C CYS A 217 8.02 6.40 -4.48
N VAL A 218 7.90 7.60 -3.93
CA VAL A 218 8.61 8.82 -4.33
C VAL A 218 9.77 9.04 -3.36
N ALA A 219 10.92 9.54 -3.82
CA ALA A 219 12.06 9.78 -2.94
C ALA A 219 11.72 10.78 -1.82
N ALA A 220 12.16 10.51 -0.59
CA ALA A 220 12.13 11.53 0.46
C ALA A 220 13.29 12.52 0.22
N ASP A 221 12.99 13.66 -0.34
CA ASP A 221 13.93 14.72 -0.64
C ASP A 221 13.34 16.11 -0.36
N MET A 222 14.05 17.17 -0.73
CA MET A 222 13.61 18.54 -0.53
C MET A 222 12.34 18.91 -1.31
N MET A 223 11.98 18.17 -2.37
CA MET A 223 10.77 18.39 -3.17
C MET A 223 9.54 17.74 -2.54
N THR A 224 9.71 16.72 -1.72
CA THR A 224 8.59 15.95 -1.13
C THR A 224 7.63 16.80 -0.29
N PRO A 225 8.09 17.73 0.58
CA PRO A 225 7.19 18.65 1.30
C PRO A 225 6.42 19.60 0.38
N TYR A 226 7.05 20.03 -0.73
CA TYR A 226 6.38 20.85 -1.75
C TYR A 226 5.30 20.06 -2.48
N LEU A 227 5.56 18.80 -2.81
CA LEU A 227 4.57 17.89 -3.41
C LEU A 227 3.35 17.77 -2.51
N ILE A 228 3.53 17.56 -1.21
CA ILE A 228 2.42 17.54 -0.23
C ILE A 228 1.64 18.85 -0.26
N SER A 229 2.31 20.00 -0.23
CA SER A 229 1.64 21.30 -0.31
C SER A 229 0.82 21.46 -1.59
N LYS A 230 1.33 20.97 -2.73
CA LYS A 230 0.60 20.97 -4.01
C LYS A 230 -0.66 20.12 -3.92
N LEU A 231 -0.52 18.87 -3.47
CA LEU A 231 -1.65 17.92 -3.39
C LEU A 231 -2.70 18.37 -2.38
N ARG A 232 -2.31 18.97 -1.25
CA ARG A 232 -3.24 19.47 -0.21
C ARG A 232 -4.19 20.56 -0.72
N ARG A 233 -3.88 21.24 -1.81
CA ARG A 233 -4.81 22.22 -2.44
C ARG A 233 -6.03 21.55 -3.06
N TYR A 234 -5.93 20.27 -3.40
CA TYR A 234 -6.99 19.48 -4.04
C TYR A 234 -7.71 18.54 -3.06
N VAL A 235 -6.96 17.92 -2.15
CA VAL A 235 -7.45 16.90 -1.20
C VAL A 235 -7.84 17.57 0.12
N LYS A 236 -9.00 17.25 0.66
CA LYS A 236 -9.51 17.79 1.94
C LYS A 236 -9.36 16.81 3.09
N GLY A 237 -9.57 15.53 2.82
CA GLY A 237 -9.48 14.42 3.78
C GLY A 237 -8.06 13.97 4.08
N PRO A 238 -7.87 12.76 4.60
CA PRO A 238 -6.55 12.21 4.91
C PRO A 238 -5.64 12.13 3.68
N LEU A 239 -4.42 12.70 3.79
CA LEU A 239 -3.41 12.70 2.75
C LEU A 239 -2.24 11.80 3.13
N ILE A 240 -2.00 10.77 2.31
CA ILE A 240 -0.96 9.77 2.53
C ILE A 240 0.39 10.30 2.04
N CYS A 241 1.43 10.14 2.87
CA CYS A 241 2.83 10.37 2.56
C CYS A 241 3.64 9.13 2.97
N LYS A 242 4.03 8.30 2.00
CA LYS A 242 4.77 7.05 2.22
C LYS A 242 5.99 6.99 1.28
N PRO A 243 7.01 7.87 1.47
CA PRO A 243 8.14 7.99 0.56
C PRO A 243 9.19 6.89 0.76
N ASN A 244 10.11 6.77 -0.21
CA ASN A 244 11.32 5.95 -0.10
C ASN A 244 12.33 6.63 0.84
N ALA A 245 13.31 5.85 1.33
CA ALA A 245 14.45 6.35 2.11
C ALA A 245 15.47 7.11 1.22
N GLY A 246 15.01 8.18 0.56
CA GLY A 246 15.78 8.98 -0.39
C GLY A 246 15.80 8.38 -1.81
N ILE A 247 16.74 8.90 -2.61
CA ILE A 247 16.97 8.46 -4.00
C ILE A 247 17.84 7.21 -3.97
N PRO A 248 17.43 6.09 -4.61
CA PRO A 248 18.27 4.89 -4.65
C PRO A 248 19.48 5.06 -5.55
N THR A 249 20.59 4.44 -5.17
CA THR A 249 21.71 4.12 -6.06
C THR A 249 21.62 2.67 -6.49
N ILE A 250 22.03 2.37 -7.72
CA ILE A 250 22.03 0.99 -8.21
C ILE A 250 23.46 0.45 -8.10
N ASN A 251 23.65 -0.60 -7.31
CA ASN A 251 24.96 -1.23 -7.15
C ASN A 251 25.31 -2.13 -8.35
N ASP A 252 26.54 -2.67 -8.37
CA ASP A 252 27.06 -3.53 -9.46
C ASP A 252 26.23 -4.80 -9.70
N GLN A 253 25.40 -5.20 -8.74
CA GLN A 253 24.51 -6.35 -8.85
C GLN A 253 23.08 -5.96 -9.33
N GLY A 254 22.87 -4.68 -9.69
CA GLY A 254 21.57 -4.15 -10.09
C GLY A 254 20.57 -4.06 -8.93
N ILE A 255 21.05 -3.92 -7.68
CA ILE A 255 20.21 -3.75 -6.49
C ILE A 255 20.12 -2.27 -6.16
N ALA A 256 18.90 -1.80 -5.88
CA ALA A 256 18.68 -0.47 -5.35
C ALA A 256 19.11 -0.41 -3.88
N GLU A 257 20.01 0.50 -3.55
CA GLU A 257 20.50 0.80 -2.20
C GLU A 257 20.04 2.20 -1.80
N TYR A 258 19.63 2.34 -0.55
CA TYR A 258 19.13 3.58 0.02
C TYR A 258 20.06 4.02 1.14
N HIS A 259 20.48 5.28 1.14
CA HIS A 259 21.55 5.78 2.02
C HIS A 259 21.05 6.84 3.03
N GLN A 260 19.80 7.30 2.91
CA GLN A 260 19.24 8.27 3.85
C GLN A 260 19.08 7.63 5.24
N THR A 261 19.50 8.33 6.28
CA THR A 261 19.33 7.86 7.66
C THR A 261 17.88 8.00 8.14
N PRO A 262 17.46 7.28 9.20
CA PRO A 262 16.13 7.45 9.80
C PRO A 262 15.85 8.89 10.25
N GLU A 263 16.87 9.61 10.74
CA GLU A 263 16.77 10.99 11.21
C GLU A 263 16.55 11.95 10.05
N GLU A 264 17.30 11.81 8.96
CA GLU A 264 17.12 12.60 7.73
C GLU A 264 15.75 12.36 7.11
N PHE A 265 15.33 11.10 7.03
CA PHE A 265 14.01 10.71 6.58
C PHE A 265 12.90 11.34 7.44
N ALA A 266 13.01 11.23 8.77
CA ALA A 266 12.04 11.80 9.69
C ALA A 266 11.96 13.33 9.58
N ALA A 267 13.07 14.02 9.34
CA ALA A 267 13.09 15.46 9.11
C ALA A 267 12.27 15.86 7.88
N ILE A 268 12.39 15.13 6.77
CA ILE A 268 11.57 15.35 5.56
C ILE A 268 10.09 15.04 5.82
N VAL A 269 9.79 13.90 6.45
CA VAL A 269 8.40 13.50 6.75
C VAL A 269 7.75 14.49 7.74
N SER A 270 8.51 15.04 8.69
CA SER A 270 8.04 16.11 9.59
C SER A 270 7.60 17.36 8.81
N GLN A 271 8.37 17.79 7.81
CA GLN A 271 7.97 18.89 6.93
C GLN A 271 6.73 18.53 6.09
N CYS A 272 6.63 17.26 5.62
CA CYS A 272 5.42 16.79 4.94
C CYS A 272 4.18 16.86 5.85
N LYS A 273 4.31 16.45 7.12
CA LYS A 273 3.24 16.57 8.12
C LYS A 273 2.82 18.03 8.33
N GLN A 274 3.78 18.97 8.47
CA GLN A 274 3.51 20.41 8.60
C GLN A 274 2.81 20.97 7.36
N ASN A 275 3.07 20.42 6.17
CA ASN A 275 2.42 20.81 4.92
C ASN A 275 1.09 20.08 4.66
N GLY A 276 0.61 19.27 5.63
CA GLY A 276 -0.73 18.70 5.60
C GLY A 276 -0.83 17.21 5.31
N ALA A 277 0.29 16.46 5.25
CA ALA A 277 0.21 15.00 5.28
C ALA A 277 -0.35 14.55 6.64
N THR A 278 -1.28 13.60 6.62
CA THR A 278 -1.97 13.14 7.84
C THR A 278 -1.75 11.65 8.12
N ILE A 279 -1.48 10.85 7.08
CA ILE A 279 -1.13 9.43 7.18
C ILE A 279 0.30 9.29 6.71
N LEU A 280 1.18 8.80 7.59
CA LEU A 280 2.62 8.78 7.39
C LEU A 280 3.15 7.34 7.38
N GLY A 281 4.10 7.05 6.51
CA GLY A 281 4.77 5.75 6.44
C GLY A 281 6.07 5.82 5.67
N GLY A 282 6.63 4.65 5.37
CA GLY A 282 7.82 4.53 4.55
C GLY A 282 7.64 3.50 3.44
N CYS A 283 8.26 3.72 2.29
CA CYS A 283 8.29 2.78 1.18
C CYS A 283 9.71 2.22 1.01
N CYS A 284 10.19 1.97 -0.19
CA CYS A 284 11.46 1.31 -0.46
C CYS A 284 12.63 1.86 0.37
N GLY A 285 13.47 0.96 0.89
CA GLY A 285 14.63 1.30 1.70
C GLY A 285 14.34 1.58 3.18
N THR A 286 13.07 1.77 3.57
CA THR A 286 12.75 1.99 4.99
C THR A 286 12.66 0.67 5.77
N ALA A 287 12.99 0.73 7.06
CA ALA A 287 12.99 -0.37 8.00
C ALA A 287 12.31 0.06 9.33
N PRO A 288 12.13 -0.82 10.32
CA PRO A 288 11.44 -0.46 11.56
C PRO A 288 12.00 0.76 12.31
N ASN A 289 13.30 1.04 12.21
CA ASN A 289 13.91 2.24 12.80
C ASN A 289 13.43 3.55 12.15
N TYR A 290 13.14 3.57 10.85
CA TYR A 290 12.54 4.70 10.15
C TYR A 290 11.11 4.98 10.64
N ILE A 291 10.32 3.91 10.79
CA ILE A 291 8.96 4.03 11.32
C ILE A 291 8.97 4.52 12.76
N ARG A 292 9.92 4.03 13.59
CA ARG A 292 10.10 4.53 14.95
C ARG A 292 10.40 6.03 14.96
N ALA A 293 11.26 6.51 14.05
CA ALA A 293 11.60 7.93 13.97
C ALA A 293 10.38 8.80 13.61
N ILE A 294 9.54 8.38 12.65
CA ILE A 294 8.34 9.14 12.26
C ILE A 294 7.16 8.97 13.22
N SER A 295 7.09 7.90 14.00
CA SER A 295 6.01 7.68 14.98
C SER A 295 6.09 8.63 16.18
N GLN A 296 7.19 9.34 16.33
CA GLN A 296 7.44 10.31 17.40
C GLN A 296 7.12 11.76 16.96
N LEU A 297 6.75 11.97 15.69
CA LEU A 297 6.38 13.28 15.14
C LEU A 297 4.95 13.66 15.61
#